data_4a7040d0a375291d2b1c6454bad414d5
#
_entry.id   4a7040d0a375291d2b1c6454bad414d5
#
_cell.length_a   1.000
_cell.length_b   1.000
_cell.length_c   1.000
_cell.angle_alpha   90.00
_cell.angle_beta   90.00
_cell.angle_gamma   90.00
#
_symmetry.space_group_name_H-M   'P 1'
#
loop_
_entity.id
_entity.type
_entity.pdbx_description
1 polymer ?
#
loop_
_entity_poly.entity_id
_entity_poly.type
_entity_poly.pdbx_seq_one_letter_code
_entity_poly.pdbx_strand_id
1 'polypeptide(L)'
;MITIIFGSPRAGKTALMTHLLTTAMFDRARYRDMARAIENKNENGFCLSIPRHCVVANYDVIGRKFGFRPRISRRINPFRLGYANDKVKTHFLEPYTLVGITEGQKYFNSRMSLYYPDWQSRWFEQHGHNNYDIFIDVQRPKLIDLNIRELAQFIEIVKKENRHDPNGRVIGIKWIVRRITGSAELEQYFASGKRDTSTYTQEIITCDYNVHACYNSQMCKPKFYEGHMDEDFDTKTAELLQENFDGYIEYLRKLDDELPKDFYMKKGVA
;
A
#
# COMPACT_ATOMS: atom_id res chain seq x y z
N MET A 1 0.50 8.62 5.73
CA MET A 1 0.86 9.50 4.59
C MET A 1 0.33 8.91 3.29
N ILE A 2 -0.17 9.73 2.33
CA ILE A 2 -0.59 9.25 1.00
C ILE A 2 0.47 9.65 -0.02
N THR A 3 0.90 8.72 -0.86
CA THR A 3 1.91 8.95 -1.89
C THR A 3 1.41 8.43 -3.24
N ILE A 4 1.26 9.31 -4.21
CA ILE A 4 0.86 8.97 -5.57
C ILE A 4 2.12 8.84 -6.44
N ILE A 5 2.38 7.63 -6.95
CA ILE A 5 3.51 7.33 -7.83
C ILE A 5 3.02 7.39 -9.27
N PHE A 6 3.61 8.25 -10.08
CA PHE A 6 3.21 8.41 -11.47
C PHE A 6 4.40 8.46 -12.45
N GLY A 7 4.10 8.35 -13.73
CA GLY A 7 5.09 8.38 -14.80
C GLY A 7 4.57 7.69 -16.05
N SER A 8 5.36 7.73 -17.11
CA SER A 8 5.00 7.12 -18.39
C SER A 8 4.67 5.61 -18.26
N PRO A 9 3.93 5.03 -19.18
CA PRO A 9 3.79 3.58 -19.26
C PRO A 9 5.15 2.89 -19.24
N ARG A 10 5.28 1.77 -18.53
CA ARG A 10 6.53 0.99 -18.36
C ARG A 10 7.66 1.70 -17.60
N ALA A 11 7.44 2.88 -17.01
CA ALA A 11 8.43 3.56 -16.17
C ALA A 11 8.80 2.78 -14.88
N GLY A 12 8.10 1.69 -14.56
CA GLY A 12 8.40 0.86 -13.39
C GLY A 12 7.73 1.34 -12.11
N LYS A 13 6.56 1.98 -12.20
CA LYS A 13 5.76 2.46 -11.06
C LYS A 13 5.44 1.34 -10.07
N THR A 14 4.85 0.26 -10.55
CA THR A 14 4.54 -0.91 -9.72
C THR A 14 5.80 -1.55 -9.14
N ALA A 15 6.92 -1.57 -9.90
CA ALA A 15 8.21 -2.07 -9.39
C ALA A 15 8.74 -1.18 -8.24
N LEU A 16 8.67 0.14 -8.36
CA LEU A 16 9.06 1.05 -7.29
C LEU A 16 8.15 0.87 -6.07
N MET A 17 6.84 0.82 -6.26
CA MET A 17 5.89 0.57 -5.18
C MET A 17 6.18 -0.78 -4.50
N THR A 18 6.41 -1.84 -5.27
CA THR A 18 6.78 -3.17 -4.73
C THR A 18 8.06 -3.11 -3.90
N HIS A 19 9.07 -2.37 -4.36
CA HIS A 19 10.30 -2.18 -3.58
C HIS A 19 10.03 -1.52 -2.23
N LEU A 20 9.22 -0.46 -2.19
CA LEU A 20 8.84 0.22 -0.95
C LEU A 20 8.07 -0.72 -0.01
N LEU A 21 7.11 -1.47 -0.54
CA LEU A 21 6.33 -2.44 0.23
C LEU A 21 7.20 -3.58 0.79
N THR A 22 8.06 -4.17 -0.03
CA THR A 22 8.93 -5.29 0.41
C THR A 22 9.95 -4.84 1.45
N THR A 23 10.45 -3.62 1.35
CA THR A 23 11.33 -3.04 2.39
C THR A 23 10.60 -2.93 3.73
N ALA A 24 9.36 -2.45 3.72
CA ALA A 24 8.54 -2.31 4.91
C ALA A 24 8.15 -3.65 5.54
N MET A 25 8.02 -4.72 4.76
CA MET A 25 7.73 -6.07 5.28
C MET A 25 8.75 -6.58 6.30
N PHE A 26 9.95 -6.00 6.33
CA PHE A 26 11.02 -6.38 7.24
C PHE A 26 11.42 -5.26 8.19
N ASP A 27 10.63 -4.20 8.27
CA ASP A 27 10.85 -3.08 9.19
C ASP A 27 10.36 -3.43 10.60
N ARG A 28 11.30 -3.75 11.48
CA ARG A 28 11.03 -4.11 12.88
C ARG A 28 10.46 -2.95 13.70
N ALA A 29 10.82 -1.71 13.38
CA ALA A 29 10.32 -0.55 14.10
C ALA A 29 8.82 -0.38 13.85
N ARG A 30 8.40 -0.45 12.60
CA ARG A 30 6.98 -0.40 12.21
C ARG A 30 6.15 -1.50 12.91
N TYR A 31 6.67 -2.72 12.97
CA TYR A 31 5.99 -3.82 13.68
C TYR A 31 5.83 -3.55 15.17
N ARG A 32 6.84 -3.02 15.84
CA ARG A 32 6.74 -2.66 17.26
C ARG A 32 5.70 -1.57 17.49
N ASP A 33 5.65 -0.58 16.62
CA ASP A 33 4.69 0.52 16.74
C ASP A 33 3.26 0.03 16.48
N MET A 34 3.08 -0.87 15.49
CA MET A 34 1.83 -1.55 15.24
C MET A 34 1.38 -2.38 16.46
N ALA A 35 2.26 -3.19 17.04
CA ALA A 35 1.95 -4.02 18.19
C ALA A 35 1.49 -3.17 19.38
N ARG A 36 2.22 -2.10 19.71
CA ARG A 36 1.83 -1.16 20.77
C ARG A 36 0.47 -0.51 20.51
N ALA A 37 0.21 -0.09 19.27
CA ALA A 37 -1.07 0.53 18.92
C ALA A 37 -2.24 -0.46 19.04
N ILE A 38 -2.01 -1.73 18.71
CA ILE A 38 -3.01 -2.79 18.87
C ILE A 38 -3.23 -3.10 20.35
N GLU A 39 -2.18 -3.22 21.16
CA GLU A 39 -2.29 -3.38 22.62
C GLU A 39 -3.14 -2.27 23.24
N ASN A 40 -2.81 -1.01 22.95
CA ASN A 40 -3.58 0.14 23.43
C ASN A 40 -5.06 0.10 22.99
N LYS A 41 -5.35 -0.35 21.77
CA LYS A 41 -6.74 -0.53 21.32
C LYS A 41 -7.42 -1.67 22.05
N ASN A 42 -6.74 -2.78 22.30
CA ASN A 42 -7.29 -3.91 23.05
C ASN A 42 -7.60 -3.55 24.51
N GLU A 43 -6.76 -2.73 25.16
CA GLU A 43 -7.05 -2.17 26.49
C GLU A 43 -8.34 -1.33 26.52
N ASN A 44 -8.70 -0.73 25.38
CA ASN A 44 -9.95 0.04 25.21
C ASN A 44 -11.12 -0.81 24.66
N GLY A 45 -11.05 -2.13 24.76
CA GLY A 45 -12.14 -3.04 24.42
C GLY A 45 -12.19 -3.51 22.96
N PHE A 46 -11.14 -3.27 22.18
CA PHE A 46 -10.98 -3.88 20.85
C PHE A 46 -10.22 -5.20 20.99
N CYS A 47 -10.65 -6.24 20.33
CA CYS A 47 -9.94 -7.54 20.35
C CYS A 47 -9.18 -7.75 19.04
N LEU A 48 -8.14 -6.97 18.80
CA LEU A 48 -7.32 -7.06 17.57
C LEU A 48 -6.11 -7.96 17.80
N SER A 49 -5.83 -8.81 16.83
CA SER A 49 -4.60 -9.60 16.77
C SER A 49 -3.51 -8.85 15.99
N ILE A 50 -2.25 -9.08 16.35
CA ILE A 50 -1.11 -8.53 15.61
C ILE A 50 -0.95 -9.34 14.32
N PRO A 51 -1.08 -8.73 13.13
CA PRO A 51 -0.99 -9.46 11.88
C PRO A 51 0.44 -9.89 11.54
N ARG A 52 0.55 -10.86 10.65
CA ARG A 52 1.84 -11.42 10.20
C ARG A 52 2.82 -10.37 9.69
N HIS A 53 2.32 -9.34 9.06
CA HIS A 53 3.08 -8.19 8.58
C HIS A 53 2.16 -7.00 8.35
N CYS A 54 2.76 -5.82 8.32
CA CYS A 54 2.04 -4.56 8.20
C CYS A 54 1.78 -4.13 6.73
N VAL A 55 1.79 -5.05 5.77
CA VAL A 55 1.64 -4.71 4.35
C VAL A 55 0.41 -5.37 3.75
N VAL A 56 -0.41 -4.56 3.09
CA VAL A 56 -1.57 -4.97 2.31
C VAL A 56 -1.50 -4.39 0.90
N ALA A 57 -1.98 -5.10 -0.10
CA ALA A 57 -1.99 -4.61 -1.48
C ALA A 57 -3.10 -5.25 -2.30
N ASN A 58 -3.51 -4.61 -3.40
CA ASN A 58 -4.47 -5.20 -4.34
C ASN A 58 -3.82 -6.18 -5.34
N TYR A 59 -2.59 -6.57 -5.10
CA TYR A 59 -1.83 -7.58 -5.84
C TYR A 59 -0.87 -8.30 -4.89
N ASP A 60 -0.42 -9.49 -5.27
CA ASP A 60 0.48 -10.26 -4.43
C ASP A 60 1.89 -9.68 -4.48
N VAL A 61 2.40 -9.33 -3.31
CA VAL A 61 3.78 -8.86 -3.11
C VAL A 61 4.52 -9.87 -2.25
N ILE A 62 5.59 -10.43 -2.80
CA ILE A 62 6.43 -11.42 -2.12
C ILE A 62 7.70 -10.74 -1.63
N GLY A 63 7.77 -10.48 -0.34
CA GLY A 63 8.98 -9.98 0.31
C GLY A 63 9.98 -11.11 0.54
N ARG A 64 11.23 -10.88 0.12
CA ARG A 64 12.35 -11.82 0.35
C ARG A 64 13.51 -11.06 0.99
N LYS A 65 14.05 -11.62 2.06
CA LYS A 65 15.26 -11.10 2.71
C LYS A 65 16.14 -12.28 3.13
N PHE A 66 17.46 -12.17 2.92
CA PHE A 66 18.40 -13.20 3.31
C PHE A 66 18.28 -13.55 4.81
N GLY A 67 18.23 -14.81 5.14
CA GLY A 67 18.06 -15.28 6.53
C GLY A 67 16.62 -15.22 7.06
N PHE A 68 15.64 -14.82 6.25
CA PHE A 68 14.23 -14.74 6.64
C PHE A 68 13.37 -15.61 5.74
N ARG A 69 12.25 -16.11 6.29
CA ARG A 69 11.22 -16.76 5.47
C ARG A 69 10.58 -15.72 4.55
N PRO A 70 10.23 -16.08 3.31
CA PRO A 70 9.44 -15.20 2.43
C PRO A 70 8.13 -14.79 3.08
N ARG A 71 7.70 -13.55 2.82
CA ARG A 71 6.43 -12.99 3.31
C ARG A 71 5.57 -12.58 2.13
N ILE A 72 4.26 -12.76 2.25
CA ILE A 72 3.30 -12.38 1.21
C ILE A 72 2.38 -11.30 1.78
N SER A 73 2.11 -10.24 0.99
CA SER A 73 1.14 -9.20 1.38
C SER A 73 -0.26 -9.81 1.56
N ARG A 74 -1.02 -9.24 2.50
CA ARG A 74 -2.47 -9.50 2.52
C ARG A 74 -3.10 -8.81 1.30
N ARG A 75 -4.03 -9.49 0.67
CA ARG A 75 -4.77 -8.94 -0.46
C ARG A 75 -5.93 -8.10 0.01
N ILE A 76 -6.18 -6.98 -0.67
CA ILE A 76 -7.31 -6.09 -0.39
C ILE A 76 -8.04 -5.75 -1.68
N ASN A 77 -9.33 -5.46 -1.56
CA ASN A 77 -10.12 -4.84 -2.61
C ASN A 77 -10.23 -3.32 -2.35
N PRO A 78 -9.58 -2.46 -3.17
CA PRO A 78 -9.59 -1.02 -2.95
C PRO A 78 -10.96 -0.37 -2.91
N PHE A 79 -11.98 -0.97 -3.55
CA PHE A 79 -13.36 -0.48 -3.47
C PHE A 79 -13.97 -0.57 -2.07
N ARG A 80 -13.40 -1.37 -1.18
CA ARG A 80 -13.92 -1.61 0.17
C ARG A 80 -13.05 -1.00 1.27
N LEU A 81 -12.01 -0.26 0.91
CA LEU A 81 -11.17 0.43 1.90
C LEU A 81 -12.00 1.39 2.75
N GLY A 82 -11.93 1.22 4.07
CA GLY A 82 -12.71 2.00 5.02
C GLY A 82 -14.14 1.51 5.22
N TYR A 83 -14.55 0.44 4.54
CA TYR A 83 -15.89 -0.12 4.74
C TYR A 83 -16.06 -0.59 6.19
N ALA A 84 -17.07 -0.07 6.87
CA ALA A 84 -17.50 -0.48 8.19
C ALA A 84 -19.04 -0.44 8.23
N ASN A 85 -19.65 -1.40 8.90
CA ASN A 85 -21.08 -1.35 9.16
C ASN A 85 -21.35 -0.74 10.55
N ASP A 86 -22.60 -0.51 10.89
CA ASP A 86 -23.00 0.08 12.17
C ASP A 86 -22.56 -0.72 13.41
N LYS A 87 -22.24 -2.01 13.22
CA LYS A 87 -21.76 -2.91 14.27
C LYS A 87 -20.24 -2.82 14.45
N VAL A 88 -19.51 -2.45 13.39
CA VAL A 88 -18.06 -2.37 13.38
C VAL A 88 -17.63 -0.92 13.32
N LYS A 89 -17.31 -0.34 14.48
CA LYS A 89 -16.89 1.06 14.62
C LYS A 89 -15.42 1.31 14.27
N THR A 90 -14.72 0.33 13.68
CA THR A 90 -13.29 0.43 13.38
C THR A 90 -13.04 0.22 11.90
N HIS A 91 -11.96 0.83 11.40
CA HIS A 91 -11.40 0.46 10.10
C HIS A 91 -10.96 -1.01 10.15
N PHE A 92 -11.14 -1.73 9.05
CA PHE A 92 -10.72 -3.14 8.98
C PHE A 92 -9.21 -3.34 8.76
N LEU A 93 -8.44 -2.26 8.66
CA LEU A 93 -6.97 -2.31 8.64
C LEU A 93 -6.41 -1.88 9.99
N GLU A 94 -5.42 -2.61 10.44
CA GLU A 94 -4.72 -2.33 11.68
C GLU A 94 -3.87 -1.05 11.57
N PRO A 95 -3.64 -0.30 12.67
CA PRO A 95 -2.77 0.87 12.67
C PRO A 95 -1.39 0.55 12.11
N TYR A 96 -0.71 1.54 11.52
CA TYR A 96 0.61 1.41 10.90
C TYR A 96 0.65 0.50 9.67
N THR A 97 -0.50 0.09 9.12
CA THR A 97 -0.55 -0.69 7.89
C THR A 97 -0.04 0.15 6.71
N LEU A 98 0.79 -0.50 5.89
CA LEU A 98 1.25 0.02 4.61
C LEU A 98 0.37 -0.54 3.50
N VAL A 99 -0.21 0.35 2.70
CA VAL A 99 -1.19 0.00 1.67
C VAL A 99 -0.61 0.25 0.28
N GLY A 100 -0.61 -0.76 -0.58
CA GLY A 100 -0.18 -0.63 -1.97
C GLY A 100 -1.33 -0.85 -2.95
N ILE A 101 -1.62 0.15 -3.79
CA ILE A 101 -2.70 0.08 -4.77
C ILE A 101 -2.15 0.36 -6.16
N THR A 102 -2.06 -0.69 -6.98
CA THR A 102 -1.68 -0.53 -8.38
C THR A 102 -2.88 -0.16 -9.24
N GLU A 103 -2.62 0.62 -10.31
CA GLU A 103 -3.66 1.09 -11.22
C GLU A 103 -4.77 1.89 -10.52
N GLY A 104 -4.41 2.75 -9.57
CA GLY A 104 -5.34 3.47 -8.70
C GLY A 104 -6.46 4.22 -9.42
N GLN A 105 -6.25 4.63 -10.68
CA GLN A 105 -7.29 5.27 -11.49
C GLN A 105 -8.49 4.35 -11.79
N LYS A 106 -8.38 3.04 -11.56
CA LYS A 106 -9.50 2.11 -11.70
C LYS A 106 -10.47 2.20 -10.54
N TYR A 107 -9.94 2.55 -9.37
CA TYR A 107 -10.69 2.54 -8.11
C TYR A 107 -11.11 3.94 -7.67
N PHE A 108 -10.26 4.93 -7.94
CA PHE A 108 -10.36 6.29 -7.41
C PHE A 108 -10.41 7.31 -8.55
N ASN A 109 -11.21 7.03 -9.58
CA ASN A 109 -11.27 7.86 -10.79
C ASN A 109 -11.95 9.20 -10.51
N SER A 110 -11.30 10.30 -10.86
CA SER A 110 -11.84 11.65 -10.70
C SER A 110 -13.20 11.89 -11.40
N ARG A 111 -13.52 11.09 -12.43
CA ARG A 111 -14.82 11.17 -13.14
C ARG A 111 -15.95 10.45 -12.39
N MET A 112 -15.62 9.67 -11.38
CA MET A 112 -16.56 8.91 -10.57
C MET A 112 -16.74 9.50 -9.17
N SER A 113 -16.26 10.71 -8.93
CA SER A 113 -16.25 11.36 -7.60
C SER A 113 -17.66 11.44 -6.98
N LEU A 114 -18.70 11.65 -7.77
CA LEU A 114 -20.10 11.69 -7.30
C LEU A 114 -20.61 10.33 -6.77
N TYR A 115 -19.93 9.25 -7.11
CA TYR A 115 -20.31 7.89 -6.68
C TYR A 115 -19.39 7.37 -5.56
N TYR A 116 -18.50 8.22 -5.07
CA TYR A 116 -17.60 7.86 -3.97
C TYR A 116 -18.41 7.73 -2.69
N PRO A 117 -18.34 6.58 -2.00
CA PRO A 117 -19.01 6.45 -0.72
C PRO A 117 -18.34 7.34 0.33
N ASP A 118 -19.12 8.04 1.15
CA ASP A 118 -18.63 8.92 2.23
C ASP A 118 -17.63 8.21 3.16
N TRP A 119 -17.88 6.94 3.46
CA TRP A 119 -16.99 6.17 4.32
C TRP A 119 -15.59 5.98 3.71
N GLN A 120 -15.45 5.92 2.40
CA GLN A 120 -14.17 5.80 1.71
C GLN A 120 -13.41 7.13 1.72
N SER A 121 -14.07 8.25 1.47
CA SER A 121 -13.48 9.59 1.62
C SER A 121 -12.97 9.80 3.03
N ARG A 122 -13.79 9.52 4.03
CA ARG A 122 -13.41 9.62 5.46
C ARG A 122 -12.22 8.72 5.81
N TRP A 123 -12.11 7.55 5.20
CA TRP A 123 -10.96 6.66 5.43
C TRP A 123 -9.65 7.28 4.95
N PHE A 124 -9.66 7.93 3.78
CA PHE A 124 -8.49 8.67 3.30
C PHE A 124 -8.18 9.89 4.17
N GLU A 125 -9.18 10.65 4.58
CA GLU A 125 -8.99 11.81 5.47
C GLU A 125 -8.41 11.39 6.84
N GLN A 126 -8.82 10.26 7.35
CA GLN A 126 -8.40 9.73 8.66
C GLN A 126 -7.13 8.86 8.62
N HIS A 127 -6.50 8.71 7.46
CA HIS A 127 -5.31 7.85 7.34
C HIS A 127 -4.20 8.22 8.33
N GLY A 128 -4.04 9.49 8.65
CA GLY A 128 -3.06 10.00 9.62
C GLY A 128 -3.32 9.51 11.04
N HIS A 129 -4.57 9.44 11.48
CA HIS A 129 -4.95 8.97 12.82
C HIS A 129 -4.62 7.50 13.07
N ASN A 130 -4.62 6.70 12.00
CA ASN A 130 -4.25 5.29 12.05
C ASN A 130 -2.80 5.03 11.61
N ASN A 131 -2.04 6.08 11.31
CA ASN A 131 -0.66 5.99 10.80
C ASN A 131 -0.54 5.10 9.55
N TYR A 132 -1.53 5.16 8.65
CA TYR A 132 -1.44 4.46 7.38
C TYR A 132 -0.48 5.18 6.44
N ASP A 133 0.38 4.40 5.77
CA ASP A 133 1.09 4.86 4.58
C ASP A 133 0.49 4.19 3.36
N ILE A 134 -0.03 5.02 2.45
CA ILE A 134 -0.78 4.57 1.28
C ILE A 134 0.00 4.93 0.03
N PHE A 135 0.40 3.93 -0.75
CA PHE A 135 1.02 4.12 -2.06
C PHE A 135 0.02 3.77 -3.15
N ILE A 136 -0.16 4.69 -4.09
CA ILE A 136 -1.08 4.51 -5.23
C ILE A 136 -0.29 4.74 -6.51
N ASP A 137 -0.16 3.75 -7.37
CA ASP A 137 0.44 3.99 -8.67
C ASP A 137 -0.62 4.35 -9.72
N VAL A 138 -0.30 5.34 -10.56
CA VAL A 138 -1.18 5.85 -11.61
C VAL A 138 -0.39 6.27 -12.85
N GLN A 139 -1.05 6.35 -13.97
CA GLN A 139 -0.41 6.89 -15.18
C GLN A 139 -0.31 8.42 -15.13
N ARG A 140 -1.36 9.07 -14.65
CA ARG A 140 -1.45 10.55 -14.52
C ARG A 140 -2.16 10.90 -13.22
N PRO A 141 -1.62 11.79 -12.38
CA PRO A 141 -2.25 12.17 -11.10
C PRO A 141 -3.68 12.72 -11.26
N LYS A 142 -3.96 13.45 -12.35
CA LYS A 142 -5.29 14.01 -12.62
C LYS A 142 -6.40 12.97 -12.83
N LEU A 143 -6.05 11.70 -12.97
CA LEU A 143 -7.04 10.60 -13.04
C LEU A 143 -7.57 10.20 -11.66
N ILE A 144 -6.90 10.59 -10.58
CA ILE A 144 -7.31 10.31 -9.20
C ILE A 144 -8.24 11.41 -8.70
N ASP A 145 -9.18 11.04 -7.86
CA ASP A 145 -10.10 11.95 -7.20
C ASP A 145 -9.38 13.13 -6.53
N LEU A 146 -10.02 14.31 -6.56
CA LEU A 146 -9.42 15.55 -6.07
C LEU A 146 -9.11 15.48 -4.58
N ASN A 147 -10.04 14.97 -3.76
CA ASN A 147 -9.86 14.91 -2.31
C ASN A 147 -8.65 14.04 -1.93
N ILE A 148 -8.42 12.93 -2.63
CA ILE A 148 -7.24 12.09 -2.39
C ILE A 148 -5.97 12.82 -2.83
N ARG A 149 -6.01 13.55 -3.95
CA ARG A 149 -4.84 14.30 -4.44
C ARG A 149 -4.42 15.43 -3.51
N GLU A 150 -5.38 16.12 -2.89
CA GLU A 150 -5.10 17.20 -1.94
C GLU A 150 -4.41 16.70 -0.66
N LEU A 151 -4.65 15.47 -0.29
CA LEU A 151 -4.02 14.80 0.87
C LEU A 151 -2.66 14.16 0.53
N ALA A 152 -2.28 14.12 -0.74
CA ALA A 152 -1.16 13.32 -1.21
C ALA A 152 0.10 14.15 -1.50
N GLN A 153 1.25 13.51 -1.32
CA GLN A 153 2.48 13.85 -2.00
C GLN A 153 2.65 13.00 -3.25
N PHE A 154 3.55 13.42 -4.15
CA PHE A 154 3.71 12.79 -5.44
C PHE A 154 5.16 12.36 -5.70
N ILE A 155 5.32 11.23 -6.36
CA ILE A 155 6.61 10.76 -6.87
C ILE A 155 6.48 10.54 -8.38
N GLU A 156 7.15 11.37 -9.18
CA GLU A 156 7.30 11.13 -10.61
C GLU A 156 8.51 10.26 -10.88
N ILE A 157 8.32 9.17 -11.63
CA ILE A 157 9.45 8.41 -12.16
C ILE A 157 9.90 9.06 -13.46
N VAL A 158 11.08 9.68 -13.43
CA VAL A 158 11.70 10.32 -14.59
C VAL A 158 12.43 9.28 -15.46
N LYS A 159 13.20 8.40 -14.81
CA LYS A 159 14.00 7.38 -15.49
C LYS A 159 14.09 6.11 -14.63
N LYS A 160 14.10 4.96 -15.31
CA LYS A 160 14.39 3.64 -14.72
C LYS A 160 15.55 3.00 -15.47
N GLU A 161 16.52 2.47 -14.74
CA GLU A 161 17.66 1.71 -15.26
C GLU A 161 17.71 0.36 -14.56
N ASN A 162 17.75 -0.73 -15.34
CA ASN A 162 17.98 -2.06 -14.80
C ASN A 162 19.49 -2.34 -14.71
N ARG A 163 19.91 -2.92 -13.61
CA ARG A 163 21.26 -3.48 -13.43
C ARG A 163 21.22 -4.95 -13.79
N HIS A 164 22.18 -5.40 -14.58
CA HIS A 164 22.25 -6.79 -15.03
C HIS A 164 23.55 -7.44 -14.54
N ASP A 165 23.49 -8.75 -14.32
CA ASP A 165 24.67 -9.58 -14.12
C ASP A 165 25.34 -9.88 -15.48
N PRO A 166 26.53 -10.53 -15.49
CA PRO A 166 27.21 -10.92 -16.73
C PRO A 166 26.38 -11.84 -17.63
N ASN A 167 25.37 -12.51 -17.09
CA ASN A 167 24.47 -13.40 -17.84
C ASN A 167 23.20 -12.66 -18.34
N GLY A 168 23.13 -11.34 -18.19
CA GLY A 168 22.00 -10.53 -18.62
C GLY A 168 20.77 -10.57 -17.71
N ARG A 169 20.85 -11.18 -16.52
CA ARG A 169 19.74 -11.22 -15.56
C ARG A 169 19.67 -9.91 -14.79
N VAL A 170 18.45 -9.42 -14.56
CA VAL A 170 18.22 -8.24 -13.72
C VAL A 170 18.54 -8.56 -12.27
N ILE A 171 19.56 -7.90 -11.72
CA ILE A 171 19.99 -8.03 -10.32
C ILE A 171 19.66 -6.81 -9.48
N GLY A 172 19.13 -5.75 -10.09
CA GLY A 172 18.75 -4.54 -9.39
C GLY A 172 18.15 -3.50 -10.32
N ILE A 173 17.63 -2.45 -9.71
CA ILE A 173 17.02 -1.32 -10.42
C ILE A 173 17.46 -0.01 -9.77
N LYS A 174 17.60 1.02 -10.59
CA LYS A 174 17.81 2.40 -10.17
C LYS A 174 16.71 3.26 -10.79
N TRP A 175 16.02 4.04 -9.94
CA TRP A 175 15.05 5.04 -10.37
C TRP A 175 15.60 6.43 -10.09
N ILE A 176 15.46 7.34 -11.07
CA ILE A 176 15.58 8.77 -10.86
C ILE A 176 14.16 9.29 -10.72
N VAL A 177 13.85 9.86 -9.57
CA VAL A 177 12.49 10.32 -9.23
C VAL A 177 12.50 11.80 -8.85
N ARG A 178 11.35 12.45 -9.00
CA ARG A 178 11.05 13.78 -8.47
C ARG A 178 9.97 13.67 -7.43
N ARG A 179 10.25 14.16 -6.20
CA ARG A 179 9.26 14.27 -5.15
C ARG A 179 8.63 15.66 -5.19
N ILE A 180 7.30 15.71 -5.14
CA ILE A 180 6.49 16.92 -5.15
C ILE A 180 5.60 16.84 -3.90
N THR A 181 5.65 17.89 -3.07
CA THR A 181 5.10 17.84 -1.70
C THR A 181 3.59 17.84 -1.66
N GLY A 182 2.92 18.57 -2.56
CA GLY A 182 1.48 18.72 -2.52
C GLY A 182 0.85 18.98 -3.89
N SER A 183 -0.46 19.16 -3.92
CA SER A 183 -1.22 19.37 -5.15
C SER A 183 -0.95 20.73 -5.79
N ALA A 184 -0.70 21.77 -5.01
CA ALA A 184 -0.38 23.11 -5.51
C ALA A 184 0.97 23.11 -6.26
N GLU A 185 2.00 22.51 -5.68
CA GLU A 185 3.31 22.33 -6.31
C GLU A 185 3.21 21.44 -7.55
N LEU A 186 2.35 20.43 -7.53
CA LEU A 186 2.10 19.57 -8.69
C LEU A 186 1.48 20.37 -9.86
N GLU A 187 0.54 21.25 -9.59
CA GLU A 187 -0.08 22.10 -10.62
C GLU A 187 0.94 23.08 -11.20
N GLN A 188 1.72 23.75 -10.36
CA GLN A 188 2.80 24.63 -10.79
C GLN A 188 3.86 23.85 -11.61
N TYR A 189 4.22 22.65 -11.16
CA TYR A 189 5.14 21.77 -11.87
C TYR A 189 4.67 21.46 -13.30
N PHE A 190 3.39 21.16 -13.48
CA PHE A 190 2.85 20.94 -14.83
C PHE A 190 2.69 22.23 -15.62
N ALA A 191 2.30 23.34 -15.00
CA ALA A 191 2.15 24.64 -15.65
C ALA A 191 3.48 25.17 -16.19
N SER A 192 4.58 24.95 -15.47
CA SER A 192 5.95 25.30 -15.91
C SER A 192 6.53 24.36 -16.98
N GLY A 193 5.76 23.36 -17.44
CA GLY A 193 6.28 22.30 -18.33
C GLY A 193 7.37 21.47 -17.68
N LYS A 194 7.33 21.28 -16.36
CA LYS A 194 8.27 20.50 -15.54
C LYS A 194 9.68 21.12 -15.42
N ARG A 195 9.79 22.43 -15.64
CA ARG A 195 11.08 23.16 -15.63
C ARG A 195 11.37 23.85 -14.31
N ASP A 196 10.34 24.15 -13.53
CA ASP A 196 10.49 24.82 -12.24
C ASP A 196 11.01 23.86 -11.18
N THR A 197 12.29 23.99 -10.86
CA THR A 197 12.99 23.13 -9.90
C THR A 197 12.61 23.41 -8.44
N SER A 198 11.93 24.53 -8.17
CA SER A 198 11.44 24.84 -6.82
C SER A 198 10.27 23.96 -6.39
N THR A 199 9.56 23.34 -7.36
CA THR A 199 8.36 22.53 -7.12
C THR A 199 8.67 21.07 -6.75
N TYR A 200 9.93 20.63 -6.86
CA TYR A 200 10.30 19.24 -6.57
C TYR A 200 11.72 19.09 -6.04
N THR A 201 11.95 18.00 -5.34
CA THR A 201 13.31 17.50 -5.05
C THR A 201 13.59 16.28 -5.90
N GLN A 202 14.80 16.21 -6.50
CA GLN A 202 15.21 15.05 -7.26
C GLN A 202 16.04 14.11 -6.39
N GLU A 203 15.72 12.83 -6.44
CA GLU A 203 16.45 11.78 -5.71
C GLU A 203 16.68 10.53 -6.57
N ILE A 204 17.57 9.67 -6.09
CA ILE A 204 17.84 8.37 -6.67
C ILE A 204 17.41 7.30 -5.66
N ILE A 205 16.52 6.42 -6.08
CA ILE A 205 16.13 5.23 -5.32
C ILE A 205 16.78 4.02 -5.99
N THR A 206 17.45 3.17 -5.20
CA THR A 206 18.08 1.95 -5.69
C THR A 206 17.49 0.72 -5.04
N CYS A 207 17.41 -0.35 -5.80
CA CYS A 207 17.04 -1.68 -5.34
C CYS A 207 18.13 -2.65 -5.81
N ASP A 208 18.77 -3.35 -4.86
CA ASP A 208 19.89 -4.25 -5.12
C ASP A 208 19.47 -5.71 -5.31
N TYR A 209 18.22 -5.96 -5.65
CA TYR A 209 17.67 -7.27 -5.97
C TYR A 209 16.68 -7.17 -7.13
N ASN A 210 16.36 -8.32 -7.72
CA ASN A 210 15.38 -8.38 -8.80
C ASN A 210 13.96 -8.22 -8.24
N VAL A 211 13.49 -6.98 -8.14
CA VAL A 211 12.15 -6.66 -7.66
C VAL A 211 11.03 -7.26 -8.53
N HIS A 212 11.30 -7.53 -9.81
CA HIS A 212 10.31 -8.16 -10.70
C HIS A 212 9.99 -9.61 -10.29
N ALA A 213 10.86 -10.26 -9.50
CA ALA A 213 10.58 -11.57 -8.91
C ALA A 213 9.69 -11.48 -7.65
N CYS A 214 9.39 -10.27 -7.17
CA CYS A 214 8.61 -10.03 -5.97
C CYS A 214 7.12 -9.81 -6.23
N TYR A 215 6.68 -9.72 -7.48
CA TYR A 215 5.27 -9.52 -7.84
C TYR A 215 4.97 -10.04 -9.24
N ASN A 216 3.70 -10.31 -9.49
CA ASN A 216 3.22 -10.66 -10.82
C ASN A 216 2.36 -9.52 -11.39
N SER A 217 2.89 -8.78 -12.34
CA SER A 217 2.19 -7.68 -13.00
C SER A 217 0.97 -8.12 -13.83
N GLN A 218 0.86 -9.41 -14.14
CA GLN A 218 -0.27 -9.97 -14.88
C GLN A 218 -1.49 -10.23 -13.98
N MET A 219 -1.30 -10.41 -12.68
CA MET A 219 -2.40 -10.62 -11.72
C MET A 219 -3.31 -9.41 -11.57
N CYS A 220 -2.84 -8.22 -11.92
CA CYS A 220 -3.65 -6.99 -11.91
C CYS A 220 -4.55 -6.84 -13.12
N LYS A 221 -4.55 -7.79 -14.04
CA LYS A 221 -5.40 -7.78 -15.25
C LYS A 221 -6.67 -8.61 -15.01
N PRO A 222 -7.50 -8.56 -15.82
CA PRO A 222 -8.86 -8.28 -16.21
C PRO A 222 -9.99 -8.76 -15.27
N LYS A 223 -9.74 -9.55 -14.24
CA LYS A 223 -10.81 -10.04 -13.35
C LYS A 223 -11.63 -8.92 -12.67
N PHE A 224 -11.02 -7.75 -12.50
CA PHE A 224 -11.71 -6.56 -12.01
C PHE A 224 -12.69 -5.93 -13.01
N TYR A 225 -12.54 -6.18 -14.31
CA TYR A 225 -13.44 -5.65 -15.34
C TYR A 225 -14.73 -6.45 -15.49
N GLU A 226 -14.72 -7.70 -15.07
CA GLU A 226 -15.85 -8.63 -15.27
C GLU A 226 -16.79 -8.70 -14.07
N GLY A 227 -16.58 -7.87 -13.05
CA GLY A 227 -17.40 -7.88 -11.83
C GLY A 227 -17.19 -9.12 -10.95
N HIS A 228 -16.28 -10.00 -11.32
CA HIS A 228 -15.88 -11.13 -10.51
C HIS A 228 -14.89 -10.65 -9.44
N MET A 229 -15.40 -10.49 -8.24
CA MET A 229 -14.54 -10.36 -7.05
C MET A 229 -13.97 -11.74 -6.79
N ASP A 230 -12.64 -11.87 -6.92
CA ASP A 230 -11.97 -13.06 -6.43
C ASP A 230 -12.33 -13.24 -4.94
N GLU A 231 -12.45 -14.46 -4.48
CA GLU A 231 -12.48 -14.82 -3.05
C GLU A 231 -11.14 -14.51 -2.43
N ASP A 232 -10.79 -13.23 -2.40
CA ASP A 232 -9.59 -12.77 -1.74
C ASP A 232 -9.89 -12.40 -0.28
N PHE A 233 -8.85 -12.10 0.44
CA PHE A 233 -8.93 -11.68 1.84
C PHE A 233 -9.98 -10.57 2.05
N ASP A 234 -10.04 -9.62 1.15
CA ASP A 234 -10.85 -8.43 1.33
C ASP A 234 -12.36 -8.72 1.21
N THR A 235 -12.74 -9.58 0.27
CA THR A 235 -14.12 -10.04 0.14
C THR A 235 -14.56 -10.76 1.40
N LYS A 236 -13.75 -11.71 1.88
CA LYS A 236 -14.03 -12.47 3.09
C LYS A 236 -14.07 -11.56 4.32
N THR A 237 -13.15 -10.61 4.42
CA THR A 237 -13.12 -9.61 5.48
C THR A 237 -14.41 -8.80 5.49
N ALA A 238 -14.87 -8.34 4.32
CA ALA A 238 -16.09 -7.55 4.22
C ALA A 238 -17.34 -8.37 4.57
N GLU A 239 -17.41 -9.65 4.18
CA GLU A 239 -18.50 -10.54 4.57
C GLU A 239 -18.55 -10.74 6.09
N LEU A 240 -17.39 -11.04 6.71
CA LEU A 240 -17.29 -11.18 8.16
C LEU A 240 -17.65 -9.91 8.91
N LEU A 241 -17.27 -8.73 8.40
CA LEU A 241 -17.65 -7.45 8.95
C LEU A 241 -19.15 -7.18 8.82
N GLN A 242 -19.80 -7.66 7.75
CA GLN A 242 -21.23 -7.56 7.56
C GLN A 242 -22.00 -8.50 8.49
N GLU A 243 -21.48 -9.70 8.72
CA GLU A 243 -22.12 -10.69 9.57
C GLU A 243 -21.95 -10.39 11.05
N ASN A 244 -20.73 -10.23 11.50
CA ASN A 244 -20.42 -9.90 12.88
C ASN A 244 -18.93 -9.56 13.09
N PHE A 245 -18.67 -8.74 14.12
CA PHE A 245 -17.32 -8.34 14.50
C PHE A 245 -16.48 -9.51 15.04
N ASP A 246 -17.10 -10.41 15.77
CA ASP A 246 -16.41 -11.56 16.38
C ASP A 246 -15.87 -12.51 15.30
N GLY A 247 -16.65 -12.75 14.24
CA GLY A 247 -16.20 -13.53 13.10
C GLY A 247 -14.98 -12.91 12.37
N TYR A 248 -14.94 -11.59 12.26
CA TYR A 248 -13.77 -10.89 11.74
C TYR A 248 -12.53 -11.07 12.61
N ILE A 249 -12.69 -10.94 13.94
CA ILE A 249 -11.61 -11.17 14.89
C ILE A 249 -11.09 -12.61 14.84
N GLU A 250 -11.99 -13.59 14.78
CA GLU A 250 -11.60 -15.00 14.65
C GLU A 250 -10.82 -15.26 13.36
N TYR A 251 -11.24 -14.64 12.27
CA TYR A 251 -10.51 -14.72 11.01
C TYR A 251 -9.11 -14.12 11.10
N LEU A 252 -8.94 -12.95 11.73
CA LEU A 252 -7.63 -12.35 11.98
C LEU A 252 -6.74 -13.26 12.84
N ARG A 253 -7.29 -13.86 13.89
CA ARG A 253 -6.56 -14.82 14.74
C ARG A 253 -6.05 -16.01 13.95
N LYS A 254 -6.87 -16.60 13.08
CA LYS A 254 -6.43 -17.71 12.21
C LYS A 254 -5.26 -17.32 11.31
N LEU A 255 -5.24 -16.10 10.82
CA LEU A 255 -4.11 -15.59 10.03
C LEU A 255 -2.83 -15.45 10.87
N ASP A 256 -2.95 -15.11 12.14
CA ASP A 256 -1.81 -14.96 13.05
C ASP A 256 -1.28 -16.30 13.57
N ASP A 257 -2.12 -17.33 13.69
CA ASP A 257 -1.73 -18.67 14.16
C ASP A 257 -0.68 -19.35 13.26
N GLU A 258 -0.53 -18.90 12.01
CA GLU A 258 0.52 -19.32 11.10
C GLU A 258 1.92 -18.77 11.45
N LEU A 259 2.01 -17.84 12.42
CA LEU A 259 3.26 -17.24 12.85
C LEU A 259 3.84 -17.94 14.07
N PRO A 260 5.18 -18.09 14.15
CA PRO A 260 5.83 -18.42 15.40
C PRO A 260 5.45 -17.38 16.47
N LYS A 261 4.99 -17.83 17.65
CA LYS A 261 4.58 -16.96 18.77
C LYS A 261 5.64 -15.96 19.23
N ASP A 262 6.90 -16.22 18.92
CA ASP A 262 8.05 -15.37 19.25
C ASP A 262 8.49 -14.42 18.11
N PHE A 263 7.75 -14.37 16.99
CA PHE A 263 8.14 -13.60 15.81
C PHE A 263 8.32 -12.10 16.12
N TYR A 264 7.43 -11.53 16.93
CA TYR A 264 7.50 -10.13 17.37
C TYR A 264 8.31 -9.95 18.66
N MET A 265 8.42 -11.03 19.47
CA MET A 265 9.08 -11.03 20.77
C MET A 265 10.57 -11.35 20.70
N LYS A 266 11.10 -11.77 19.57
CA LYS A 266 12.56 -11.89 19.42
C LYS A 266 13.16 -10.50 19.54
N LYS A 267 13.28 -10.11 20.80
CA LYS A 267 14.06 -8.99 21.29
C LYS A 267 15.42 -9.00 20.64
N GLY A 268 15.82 -7.80 20.36
CA GLY A 268 17.15 -7.51 19.91
C GLY A 268 18.19 -8.43 20.45
N VAL A 269 18.84 -9.03 19.57
CA VAL A 269 20.27 -9.13 19.69
C VAL A 269 20.75 -7.72 19.37
N ALA A 270 21.33 -7.11 20.39
CA ALA A 270 21.93 -5.81 20.40
C ALA A 270 22.85 -5.60 19.17
#